data_13bece585413132254568377dc4f14a5
#
_entry.id   13bece585413132254568377dc4f14a5
#
_cell.length_a   1.000
_cell.length_b   1.000
_cell.length_c   1.000
_cell.angle_alpha   90.00
_cell.angle_beta   90.00
_cell.angle_gamma   90.00
#
_symmetry.space_group_name_H-M   'P 1'
#
loop_
_entity.id
_entity.type
_entity.pdbx_description
1 polymer ?
#
loop_
_entity_poly.entity_id
_entity_poly.type
_entity_poly.pdbx_seq_one_letter_code
_entity_poly.pdbx_strand_id
1 'polypeptide(L)'
;MIQKTIREISEAWREDKRPYVKLSTLAAYMLILENHILPKFGESNELHENDVQGFVLEKLEGGLSVKSVKDILIVLKMVMKFGVKNEWMNYYEWDIKYPTDVAGKKLEVLSVANHKKILNYIQSHFSFLGLGIYISLSTGLRIGEICALKWSDINVYDGILTVNRTIERIYIIEGERKHTELVINTPKTKNSCREIPINKELLTMLKPLKKVINDDYYILTNDERPTEPRTYRNYYKRLMEKLDIPKLKYHGLRHSFATRCIEVGCDYKTVSVLLGHSNISTTLDLYVHPNMEQKKRCIAKVFKSLGK
;
A
#
# COMPACT_ATOMS: atom_id res chain seq x y z
N MET A 1 -2.01 -2.10 -43.64
CA MET A 1 -1.94 -2.18 -42.17
C MET A 1 -2.13 -3.63 -41.78
N ILE A 2 -1.17 -4.25 -41.04
CA ILE A 2 -1.34 -5.61 -40.55
C ILE A 2 -2.14 -5.48 -39.26
N GLN A 3 -3.42 -5.83 -39.30
CA GLN A 3 -4.25 -5.86 -38.09
C GLN A 3 -3.82 -6.99 -37.16
N LYS A 4 -3.65 -6.70 -35.88
CA LYS A 4 -3.32 -7.65 -34.82
C LYS A 4 -4.43 -7.70 -33.76
N THR A 5 -4.61 -8.84 -33.15
CA THR A 5 -5.53 -9.02 -32.03
C THR A 5 -4.98 -8.32 -30.75
N ILE A 6 -5.86 -8.03 -29.80
CA ILE A 6 -5.47 -7.49 -28.47
C ILE A 6 -4.47 -8.42 -27.78
N ARG A 7 -4.59 -9.74 -27.94
CA ARG A 7 -3.63 -10.73 -27.42
C ARG A 7 -2.24 -10.53 -27.99
N GLU A 8 -2.09 -10.50 -29.31
CA GLU A 8 -0.80 -10.31 -29.99
C GLU A 8 -0.17 -8.94 -29.64
N ILE A 9 -1.01 -7.90 -29.55
CA ILE A 9 -0.55 -6.56 -29.15
C ILE A 9 -0.09 -6.58 -27.69
N SER A 10 -0.81 -7.25 -26.79
CA SER A 10 -0.47 -7.31 -25.37
C SER A 10 0.84 -8.05 -25.10
N GLU A 11 1.14 -9.09 -25.86
CA GLU A 11 2.42 -9.82 -25.79
C GLU A 11 3.59 -8.94 -26.22
N ALA A 12 3.47 -8.25 -27.36
CA ALA A 12 4.49 -7.32 -27.82
C ALA A 12 4.66 -6.12 -26.86
N TRP A 13 3.54 -5.59 -26.34
CA TRP A 13 3.55 -4.50 -25.37
C TRP A 13 4.22 -4.91 -24.06
N ARG A 14 4.06 -6.15 -23.60
CA ARG A 14 4.73 -6.69 -22.42
C ARG A 14 6.24 -6.60 -22.56
N GLU A 15 6.79 -7.07 -23.69
CA GLU A 15 8.24 -7.04 -23.91
C GLU A 15 8.76 -5.59 -24.04
N ASP A 16 8.03 -4.71 -24.70
CA ASP A 16 8.35 -3.26 -24.76
C ASP A 16 8.35 -2.62 -23.35
N LYS A 17 7.40 -3.00 -22.48
CA LYS A 17 7.25 -2.43 -21.13
C LYS A 17 8.27 -2.93 -20.12
N ARG A 18 8.74 -4.17 -20.27
CA ARG A 18 9.59 -4.86 -19.32
C ARG A 18 10.81 -4.06 -18.85
N PRO A 19 11.59 -3.38 -19.69
CA PRO A 19 12.74 -2.59 -19.27
C PRO A 19 12.40 -1.28 -18.55
N TYR A 20 11.17 -0.78 -18.66
CA TYR A 20 10.79 0.55 -18.17
C TYR A 20 9.96 0.54 -16.88
N VAL A 21 9.53 -0.63 -16.39
CA VAL A 21 8.70 -0.73 -15.20
C VAL A 21 9.27 -1.75 -14.21
N LYS A 22 8.97 -1.56 -12.92
CA LYS A 22 9.33 -2.56 -11.90
C LYS A 22 8.60 -3.88 -12.17
N LEU A 23 9.24 -4.99 -11.85
CA LEU A 23 8.68 -6.34 -12.01
C LEU A 23 7.28 -6.49 -11.36
N SER A 24 7.08 -5.90 -10.16
CA SER A 24 5.77 -5.91 -9.51
C SER A 24 4.68 -5.11 -10.25
N THR A 25 5.06 -4.07 -10.98
CA THR A 25 4.12 -3.31 -11.81
C THR A 25 3.76 -4.11 -13.06
N LEU A 26 4.75 -4.72 -13.70
CA LEU A 26 4.53 -5.61 -14.85
C LEU A 26 3.63 -6.78 -14.45
N ALA A 27 3.91 -7.42 -13.31
CA ALA A 27 3.09 -8.51 -12.77
C ALA A 27 1.62 -8.09 -12.56
N ALA A 28 1.38 -6.88 -12.05
CA ALA A 28 0.03 -6.35 -11.88
C ALA A 28 -0.68 -6.14 -13.24
N TYR A 29 0.03 -5.64 -14.24
CA TYR A 29 -0.51 -5.48 -15.59
C TYR A 29 -0.87 -6.85 -16.21
N MET A 30 0.01 -7.83 -16.06
CA MET A 30 -0.24 -9.17 -16.58
C MET A 30 -1.45 -9.83 -15.91
N LEU A 31 -1.62 -9.68 -14.60
CA LEU A 31 -2.80 -10.16 -13.89
C LEU A 31 -4.10 -9.51 -14.40
N ILE A 32 -4.07 -8.21 -14.70
CA ILE A 32 -5.22 -7.50 -15.26
C ILE A 32 -5.53 -8.00 -16.67
N LEU A 33 -4.51 -8.17 -17.50
CA LEU A 33 -4.68 -8.70 -18.85
C LEU A 33 -5.27 -10.11 -18.81
N GLU A 34 -4.65 -11.04 -18.10
CA GLU A 34 -5.05 -12.44 -18.04
C GLU A 34 -6.44 -12.67 -17.42
N ASN A 35 -6.76 -11.94 -16.33
CA ASN A 35 -8.00 -12.20 -15.60
C ASN A 35 -9.20 -11.41 -16.12
N HIS A 36 -8.98 -10.32 -16.83
CA HIS A 36 -10.07 -9.41 -17.20
C HIS A 36 -10.13 -9.07 -18.68
N ILE A 37 -9.01 -8.72 -19.32
CA ILE A 37 -9.00 -8.17 -20.68
C ILE A 37 -8.98 -9.27 -21.73
N LEU A 38 -8.00 -10.18 -21.66
CA LEU A 38 -7.83 -11.23 -22.67
C LEU A 38 -9.00 -12.24 -22.75
N PRO A 39 -9.67 -12.62 -21.63
CA PRO A 39 -10.84 -13.49 -21.73
C PRO A 39 -12.02 -12.87 -22.51
N LYS A 40 -12.11 -11.53 -22.56
CA LYS A 40 -13.19 -10.83 -23.25
C LYS A 40 -12.80 -10.35 -24.63
N PHE A 41 -11.62 -9.73 -24.73
CA PHE A 41 -11.19 -8.99 -25.93
C PHE A 41 -9.94 -9.58 -26.59
N GLY A 42 -9.38 -10.67 -26.10
CA GLY A 42 -8.11 -11.22 -26.59
C GLY A 42 -8.07 -11.44 -28.10
N GLU A 43 -9.15 -11.95 -28.66
CA GLU A 43 -9.25 -12.26 -30.09
C GLU A 43 -9.80 -11.09 -30.95
N SER A 44 -10.14 -9.97 -30.32
CA SER A 44 -10.62 -8.78 -31.03
C SER A 44 -9.45 -7.98 -31.60
N ASN A 45 -9.63 -7.45 -32.79
CA ASN A 45 -8.71 -6.51 -33.47
C ASN A 45 -9.26 -5.09 -33.49
N GLU A 46 -10.53 -4.90 -33.11
CA GLU A 46 -11.23 -3.63 -32.96
C GLU A 46 -12.05 -3.63 -31.68
N LEU A 47 -12.18 -2.49 -31.02
CA LEU A 47 -13.03 -2.29 -29.85
C LEU A 47 -13.81 -0.99 -29.99
N HIS A 48 -15.12 -1.12 -30.05
CA HIS A 48 -16.02 0.03 -30.06
C HIS A 48 -16.46 0.44 -28.66
N GLU A 49 -16.91 1.67 -28.50
CA GLU A 49 -17.34 2.22 -27.20
C GLU A 49 -18.39 1.34 -26.51
N ASN A 50 -19.36 0.83 -27.27
CA ASN A 50 -20.43 -0.02 -26.72
C ASN A 50 -19.90 -1.33 -26.14
N ASP A 51 -18.87 -1.95 -26.75
CA ASP A 51 -18.26 -3.18 -26.26
C ASP A 51 -17.56 -2.92 -24.91
N VAL A 52 -16.84 -1.80 -24.84
CA VAL A 52 -16.12 -1.40 -23.63
C VAL A 52 -17.09 -0.94 -22.54
N GLN A 53 -18.16 -0.22 -22.88
CA GLN A 53 -19.21 0.17 -21.93
C GLN A 53 -19.94 -1.08 -21.37
N GLY A 54 -20.28 -2.03 -22.24
CA GLY A 54 -20.87 -3.30 -21.81
C GLY A 54 -19.96 -4.09 -20.86
N PHE A 55 -18.65 -4.14 -21.17
CA PHE A 55 -17.64 -4.75 -20.30
C PHE A 55 -17.55 -4.06 -18.93
N VAL A 56 -17.60 -2.72 -18.89
CA VAL A 56 -17.59 -1.96 -17.64
C VAL A 56 -18.78 -2.35 -16.76
N LEU A 57 -19.99 -2.41 -17.34
CA LEU A 57 -21.19 -2.79 -16.61
C LEU A 57 -21.11 -4.24 -16.10
N GLU A 58 -20.68 -5.19 -16.95
CA GLU A 58 -20.45 -6.60 -16.56
C GLU A 58 -19.51 -6.72 -15.34
N LYS A 59 -18.40 -5.97 -15.34
CA LYS A 59 -17.43 -6.02 -14.21
C LYS A 59 -17.96 -5.38 -12.94
N LEU A 60 -18.76 -4.33 -13.05
CA LEU A 60 -19.42 -3.69 -11.90
C LEU A 60 -20.51 -4.61 -11.31
N GLU A 61 -21.35 -5.24 -12.15
CA GLU A 61 -22.34 -6.24 -11.74
C GLU A 61 -21.67 -7.47 -11.10
N GLY A 62 -20.49 -7.86 -11.59
CA GLY A 62 -19.64 -8.88 -10.98
C GLY A 62 -19.00 -8.49 -9.64
N GLY A 63 -19.33 -7.31 -9.09
CA GLY A 63 -18.91 -6.84 -7.75
C GLY A 63 -17.56 -6.11 -7.70
N LEU A 64 -16.94 -5.77 -8.83
CA LEU A 64 -15.75 -4.94 -8.83
C LEU A 64 -16.10 -3.48 -8.50
N SER A 65 -15.20 -2.79 -7.78
CA SER A 65 -15.34 -1.36 -7.54
C SER A 65 -15.12 -0.54 -8.80
N VAL A 66 -15.75 0.63 -8.92
CA VAL A 66 -15.50 1.58 -10.01
C VAL A 66 -14.01 1.86 -10.19
N LYS A 67 -13.27 2.00 -9.08
CA LYS A 67 -11.81 2.19 -9.12
C LYS A 67 -11.10 1.01 -9.79
N SER A 68 -11.43 -0.23 -9.42
CA SER A 68 -10.81 -1.43 -10.01
C SER A 68 -11.10 -1.53 -11.51
N VAL A 69 -12.32 -1.20 -11.93
CA VAL A 69 -12.69 -1.20 -13.35
C VAL A 69 -11.94 -0.10 -14.12
N LYS A 70 -11.77 1.09 -13.53
CA LYS A 70 -10.93 2.15 -14.11
C LYS A 70 -9.48 1.71 -14.27
N ASP A 71 -8.90 1.02 -13.27
CA ASP A 71 -7.54 0.50 -13.35
C ASP A 71 -7.40 -0.54 -14.49
N ILE A 72 -8.40 -1.40 -14.71
CA ILE A 72 -8.46 -2.35 -15.84
C ILE A 72 -8.47 -1.58 -17.17
N LEU A 73 -9.31 -0.55 -17.32
CA LEU A 73 -9.36 0.22 -18.54
C LEU A 73 -8.09 1.03 -18.81
N ILE A 74 -7.37 1.48 -17.78
CA ILE A 74 -6.07 2.11 -17.95
C ILE A 74 -5.09 1.14 -18.64
N VAL A 75 -5.05 -0.13 -18.22
CA VAL A 75 -4.19 -1.14 -18.86
C VAL A 75 -4.63 -1.40 -20.29
N LEU A 76 -5.93 -1.58 -20.54
CA LEU A 76 -6.47 -1.76 -21.89
C LEU A 76 -6.08 -0.60 -22.82
N LYS A 77 -6.28 0.65 -22.37
CA LYS A 77 -5.89 1.86 -23.12
C LYS A 77 -4.38 1.91 -23.40
N MET A 78 -3.53 1.45 -22.45
CA MET A 78 -2.07 1.40 -22.69
C MET A 78 -1.70 0.41 -23.80
N VAL A 79 -2.32 -0.77 -23.81
CA VAL A 79 -2.10 -1.80 -24.84
C VAL A 79 -2.58 -1.29 -26.21
N MET A 80 -3.79 -0.73 -26.27
CA MET A 80 -4.32 -0.17 -27.52
C MET A 80 -3.45 0.97 -28.05
N LYS A 81 -3.04 1.91 -27.19
CA LYS A 81 -2.16 3.00 -27.58
C LYS A 81 -0.84 2.49 -28.18
N PHE A 82 -0.32 1.39 -27.65
CA PHE A 82 0.86 0.73 -28.21
C PHE A 82 0.55 0.11 -29.59
N GLY A 83 -0.59 -0.54 -29.76
CA GLY A 83 -1.04 -1.09 -31.05
C GLY A 83 -1.22 0.00 -32.13
N VAL A 84 -1.84 1.11 -31.75
CA VAL A 84 -2.00 2.28 -32.65
C VAL A 84 -0.65 2.88 -33.06
N LYS A 85 0.29 3.04 -32.10
CA LYS A 85 1.63 3.55 -32.37
C LYS A 85 2.41 2.69 -33.36
N ASN A 86 2.16 1.38 -33.40
CA ASN A 86 2.80 0.43 -34.30
C ASN A 86 1.97 0.16 -35.56
N GLU A 87 0.89 0.91 -35.80
CA GLU A 87 0.01 0.77 -36.97
C GLU A 87 -0.65 -0.63 -37.08
N TRP A 88 -0.91 -1.27 -35.93
CA TRP A 88 -1.56 -2.59 -35.86
C TRP A 88 -3.06 -2.52 -35.59
N MET A 89 -3.56 -1.37 -35.20
CA MET A 89 -4.99 -1.10 -34.97
C MET A 89 -5.31 0.37 -35.12
N ASN A 90 -6.59 0.70 -35.33
CA ASN A 90 -7.07 2.07 -35.40
C ASN A 90 -7.19 2.69 -33.99
N TYR A 91 -7.10 4.01 -33.93
CA TYR A 91 -7.37 4.76 -32.70
C TYR A 91 -8.88 4.92 -32.49
N TYR A 92 -9.32 4.65 -31.28
CA TYR A 92 -10.69 4.89 -30.82
C TYR A 92 -10.64 5.68 -29.52
N GLU A 93 -11.45 6.71 -29.45
CA GLU A 93 -11.71 7.45 -28.23
C GLU A 93 -13.04 6.97 -27.64
N TRP A 94 -13.11 6.75 -26.31
CA TRP A 94 -14.31 6.28 -25.63
C TRP A 94 -14.70 7.22 -24.51
N ASP A 95 -15.97 7.62 -24.48
CA ASP A 95 -16.58 8.33 -23.35
C ASP A 95 -17.30 7.33 -22.45
N ILE A 96 -16.54 6.68 -21.57
CA ILE A 96 -17.06 5.62 -20.69
C ILE A 96 -17.74 6.22 -19.45
N LYS A 97 -19.00 5.87 -19.27
CA LYS A 97 -19.83 6.32 -18.13
C LYS A 97 -19.72 5.34 -16.97
N TYR A 98 -19.65 5.90 -15.77
CA TYR A 98 -19.60 5.15 -14.52
C TYR A 98 -20.77 5.56 -13.63
N PRO A 99 -21.32 4.62 -12.82
CA PRO A 99 -22.27 4.98 -11.77
C PRO A 99 -21.64 5.99 -10.80
N THR A 100 -22.44 6.89 -10.30
CA THR A 100 -22.02 7.86 -9.27
C THR A 100 -21.62 7.08 -8.01
N ASP A 101 -20.39 7.26 -7.54
CA ASP A 101 -19.88 6.55 -6.37
C ASP A 101 -20.59 7.07 -5.12
N VAL A 102 -21.37 6.23 -4.46
CA VAL A 102 -22.13 6.59 -3.25
C VAL A 102 -21.19 6.42 -2.06
N ALA A 103 -20.83 7.53 -1.46
CA ALA A 103 -20.13 7.71 -0.18
C ALA A 103 -18.78 6.96 -0.05
N GLY A 104 -17.70 7.70 0.08
CA GLY A 104 -16.36 7.17 0.38
C GLY A 104 -16.39 6.29 1.63
N LYS A 105 -15.72 5.13 1.59
CA LYS A 105 -15.59 4.22 2.74
C LYS A 105 -14.95 4.96 3.90
N LYS A 106 -15.64 5.00 5.05
CA LYS A 106 -15.10 5.56 6.29
C LYS A 106 -13.76 4.87 6.62
N LEU A 107 -12.75 5.68 6.94
CA LEU A 107 -11.44 5.18 7.32
C LEU A 107 -11.53 4.40 8.64
N GLU A 108 -11.15 3.13 8.62
CA GLU A 108 -11.12 2.30 9.81
C GLU A 108 -9.80 2.51 10.58
N VAL A 109 -9.92 2.94 11.84
CA VAL A 109 -8.79 3.17 12.75
C VAL A 109 -9.07 2.53 14.12
N LEU A 110 -8.00 2.19 14.84
CA LEU A 110 -8.12 1.71 16.23
C LEU A 110 -8.65 2.83 17.13
N SER A 111 -9.53 2.47 18.06
CA SER A 111 -9.81 3.34 19.21
C SER A 111 -8.55 3.50 20.07
N VAL A 112 -8.47 4.58 20.86
CA VAL A 112 -7.34 4.78 21.80
C VAL A 112 -7.23 3.61 22.78
N ALA A 113 -8.35 3.09 23.25
CA ALA A 113 -8.41 1.94 24.18
C ALA A 113 -7.80 0.69 23.53
N ASN A 114 -8.22 0.35 22.30
CA ASN A 114 -7.69 -0.81 21.58
C ASN A 114 -6.21 -0.66 21.24
N HIS A 115 -5.79 0.55 20.88
CA HIS A 115 -4.36 0.84 20.64
C HIS A 115 -3.52 0.53 21.91
N LYS A 116 -3.93 1.07 23.07
CA LYS A 116 -3.28 0.80 24.36
C LYS A 116 -3.33 -0.69 24.73
N LYS A 117 -4.45 -1.38 24.49
CA LYS A 117 -4.61 -2.82 24.75
C LYS A 117 -3.58 -3.65 24.00
N ILE A 118 -3.34 -3.33 22.72
CA ILE A 118 -2.32 -4.01 21.90
C ILE A 118 -0.91 -3.76 22.46
N LEU A 119 -0.55 -2.49 22.72
CA LEU A 119 0.78 -2.15 23.23
C LEU A 119 1.08 -2.82 24.57
N ASN A 120 0.15 -2.77 25.53
CA ASN A 120 0.28 -3.40 26.85
C ASN A 120 0.42 -4.92 26.73
N TYR A 121 -0.37 -5.55 25.85
CA TYR A 121 -0.26 -7.00 25.63
C TYR A 121 1.13 -7.38 25.09
N ILE A 122 1.66 -6.63 24.12
CA ILE A 122 2.98 -6.93 23.53
C ILE A 122 4.10 -6.73 24.56
N GLN A 123 3.99 -5.74 25.43
CA GLN A 123 4.96 -5.51 26.50
C GLN A 123 4.98 -6.66 27.54
N SER A 124 3.83 -7.21 27.87
CA SER A 124 3.72 -8.33 28.84
C SER A 124 3.93 -9.72 28.21
N HIS A 125 3.75 -9.85 26.87
CA HIS A 125 3.89 -11.12 26.13
C HIS A 125 4.80 -10.88 24.91
N PHE A 126 6.09 -10.73 25.20
CA PHE A 126 7.07 -10.42 24.15
C PHE A 126 7.14 -11.52 23.09
N SER A 127 7.16 -11.10 21.84
CA SER A 127 7.55 -11.90 20.68
C SER A 127 8.05 -10.98 19.57
N PHE A 128 8.94 -11.45 18.71
CA PHE A 128 9.44 -10.64 17.58
C PHE A 128 8.33 -10.23 16.61
N LEU A 129 7.35 -11.09 16.37
CA LEU A 129 6.17 -10.76 15.58
C LEU A 129 5.31 -9.68 16.26
N GLY A 130 5.16 -9.73 17.58
CA GLY A 130 4.48 -8.70 18.39
C GLY A 130 5.24 -7.38 18.34
N LEU A 131 6.56 -7.41 18.51
CA LEU A 131 7.43 -6.23 18.39
C LEU A 131 7.21 -5.51 17.06
N GLY A 132 7.08 -6.25 15.95
CA GLY A 132 6.77 -5.65 14.65
C GLY A 132 5.43 -4.90 14.60
N ILE A 133 4.40 -5.38 15.34
CA ILE A 133 3.12 -4.65 15.45
C ILE A 133 3.32 -3.38 16.29
N TYR A 134 4.10 -3.45 17.37
CA TYR A 134 4.44 -2.27 18.17
C TYR A 134 5.16 -1.22 17.32
N ILE A 135 6.19 -1.63 16.56
CA ILE A 135 6.89 -0.75 15.62
C ILE A 135 5.91 -0.14 14.61
N SER A 136 5.03 -0.95 14.02
CA SER A 136 4.07 -0.44 13.03
C SER A 136 3.08 0.57 13.60
N LEU A 137 2.64 0.40 14.84
CA LEU A 137 1.78 1.36 15.55
C LEU A 137 2.52 2.64 15.92
N SER A 138 3.84 2.56 16.17
CA SER A 138 4.68 3.71 16.56
C SER A 138 5.25 4.50 15.39
N THR A 139 5.27 3.93 14.18
CA THR A 139 5.97 4.50 13.02
C THR A 139 5.14 4.59 11.75
N GLY A 140 4.00 3.92 11.70
CA GLY A 140 3.13 3.86 10.53
C GLY A 140 3.72 3.09 9.34
N LEU A 141 4.65 2.15 9.56
CA LEU A 141 5.25 1.33 8.48
C LEU A 141 4.19 0.53 7.70
N ARG A 142 4.43 0.37 6.39
CA ARG A 142 3.66 -0.56 5.55
C ARG A 142 4.03 -2.00 5.88
N ILE A 143 3.11 -2.95 5.64
CA ILE A 143 3.38 -4.37 5.94
C ILE A 143 4.61 -4.90 5.21
N GLY A 144 4.87 -4.50 3.99
CA GLY A 144 6.08 -4.90 3.26
C GLY A 144 7.36 -4.28 3.83
N GLU A 145 7.28 -3.06 4.36
CA GLU A 145 8.41 -2.38 5.01
C GLU A 145 8.79 -3.06 6.31
N ILE A 146 7.82 -3.37 7.19
CA ILE A 146 8.08 -4.06 8.46
C ILE A 146 8.57 -5.50 8.24
N CYS A 147 8.05 -6.23 7.26
CA CYS A 147 8.53 -7.57 6.92
C CYS A 147 9.96 -7.60 6.38
N ALA A 148 10.42 -6.49 5.80
CA ALA A 148 11.77 -6.33 5.26
C ALA A 148 12.76 -5.65 6.23
N LEU A 149 12.29 -5.23 7.41
CA LEU A 149 13.09 -4.47 8.37
C LEU A 149 14.11 -5.37 9.05
N LYS A 150 15.38 -4.96 9.03
CA LYS A 150 16.50 -5.63 9.69
C LYS A 150 16.90 -4.89 10.96
N TRP A 151 17.64 -5.56 11.82
CA TRP A 151 18.19 -4.92 13.02
C TRP A 151 19.20 -3.83 12.70
N SER A 152 19.95 -3.94 11.58
CA SER A 152 20.84 -2.89 11.07
C SER A 152 20.13 -1.59 10.69
N ASP A 153 18.81 -1.63 10.44
CA ASP A 153 18.02 -0.44 10.12
C ASP A 153 17.64 0.37 11.37
N ILE A 154 17.94 -0.12 12.57
CA ILE A 154 17.65 0.54 13.84
C ILE A 154 18.93 1.04 14.50
N ASN A 155 19.07 2.35 14.56
CA ASN A 155 20.08 3.02 15.36
C ASN A 155 19.49 3.39 16.74
N VAL A 156 19.82 2.60 17.76
CA VAL A 156 19.31 2.82 19.13
C VAL A 156 20.00 3.96 19.86
N TYR A 157 21.17 4.44 19.39
CA TYR A 157 21.90 5.56 19.97
C TYR A 157 21.25 6.89 19.57
N ASP A 158 21.00 7.07 18.29
CA ASP A 158 20.34 8.26 17.74
C ASP A 158 18.81 8.17 17.84
N GLY A 159 18.26 7.00 18.14
CA GLY A 159 16.81 6.77 18.20
C GLY A 159 16.12 6.86 16.83
N ILE A 160 16.76 6.32 15.78
CA ILE A 160 16.28 6.42 14.40
C ILE A 160 16.07 5.03 13.82
N LEU A 161 14.96 4.88 13.09
CA LEU A 161 14.64 3.74 12.24
C LEU A 161 14.70 4.17 10.78
N THR A 162 15.48 3.46 9.95
CA THR A 162 15.62 3.74 8.51
C THR A 162 14.79 2.76 7.68
N VAL A 163 13.95 3.28 6.82
CA VAL A 163 13.16 2.48 5.85
C VAL A 163 13.85 2.56 4.49
N ASN A 164 14.44 1.46 4.04
CA ASN A 164 15.17 1.39 2.77
C ASN A 164 14.81 0.16 1.93
N ARG A 165 13.94 -0.73 2.44
CA ARG A 165 13.51 -1.98 1.79
C ARG A 165 12.02 -2.22 1.97
N THR A 166 11.46 -2.97 1.04
CA THR A 166 10.11 -3.54 1.14
C THR A 166 10.11 -4.94 0.54
N ILE A 167 9.29 -5.81 1.10
CA ILE A 167 9.08 -7.16 0.58
C ILE A 167 7.66 -7.31 0.08
N GLU A 168 7.50 -7.89 -1.09
CA GLU A 168 6.20 -8.17 -1.68
C GLU A 168 6.23 -9.53 -2.41
N ARG A 169 5.08 -10.22 -2.43
CA ARG A 169 4.91 -11.39 -3.29
C ARG A 169 4.33 -10.93 -4.61
N ILE A 170 5.05 -11.22 -5.68
CA ILE A 170 4.64 -10.88 -7.04
C ILE A 170 4.22 -12.14 -7.80
N TYR A 171 3.33 -11.96 -8.74
CA TYR A 171 2.88 -13.01 -9.64
C TYR A 171 3.67 -12.92 -10.94
N ILE A 172 4.27 -14.03 -11.36
CA ILE A 172 5.10 -14.10 -12.57
C ILE A 172 4.42 -15.03 -13.57
N ILE A 173 4.32 -14.54 -14.81
CA ILE A 173 3.82 -15.29 -15.95
C ILE A 173 4.95 -15.36 -16.97
N GLU A 174 5.44 -16.57 -17.23
CA GLU A 174 6.49 -16.86 -18.21
C GLU A 174 5.96 -17.94 -19.17
N GLY A 175 5.39 -17.51 -20.31
CA GLY A 175 4.66 -18.37 -21.21
C GLY A 175 3.45 -18.98 -20.50
N GLU A 176 3.32 -20.30 -20.51
CA GLU A 176 2.26 -21.06 -19.81
C GLU A 176 2.54 -21.23 -18.30
N ARG A 177 3.78 -21.01 -17.86
CA ARG A 177 4.19 -21.17 -16.46
C ARG A 177 3.75 -19.98 -15.63
N LYS A 178 2.94 -20.25 -14.60
CA LYS A 178 2.44 -19.24 -13.66
C LYS A 178 2.93 -19.60 -12.24
N HIS A 179 3.64 -18.67 -11.60
CA HIS A 179 4.11 -18.87 -10.23
C HIS A 179 4.18 -17.56 -9.45
N THR A 180 4.48 -17.61 -8.17
CA THR A 180 4.66 -16.42 -7.35
C THR A 180 6.02 -16.41 -6.71
N GLU A 181 6.67 -15.24 -6.67
CA GLU A 181 7.95 -15.05 -6.01
C GLU A 181 7.87 -13.99 -4.92
N LEU A 182 8.70 -14.18 -3.89
CA LEU A 182 8.89 -13.21 -2.84
C LEU A 182 10.08 -12.33 -3.22
N VAL A 183 9.82 -11.04 -3.46
CA VAL A 183 10.85 -10.12 -3.94
C VAL A 183 11.08 -9.03 -2.90
N ILE A 184 12.36 -8.79 -2.59
CA ILE A 184 12.81 -7.69 -1.75
C ILE A 184 13.29 -6.59 -2.68
N ASN A 185 12.63 -5.44 -2.62
CA ASN A 185 12.92 -4.29 -3.47
C ASN A 185 13.27 -3.06 -2.63
N THR A 186 13.99 -2.13 -3.24
CA THR A 186 13.99 -0.74 -2.75
C THR A 186 12.59 -0.14 -2.89
N PRO A 187 12.16 0.74 -1.99
CA PRO A 187 10.86 1.40 -2.10
C PRO A 187 10.65 2.08 -3.46
N LYS A 188 9.35 2.22 -3.87
CA LYS A 188 8.99 2.69 -5.22
C LYS A 188 9.39 4.13 -5.51
N THR A 189 9.54 4.96 -4.49
CA THR A 189 9.86 6.40 -4.64
C THR A 189 10.95 6.81 -3.66
N LYS A 190 11.69 7.89 -3.97
CA LYS A 190 12.68 8.49 -3.05
C LYS A 190 12.07 8.83 -1.69
N ASN A 191 10.83 9.31 -1.65
CA ASN A 191 10.12 9.66 -0.41
C ASN A 191 9.76 8.44 0.45
N SER A 192 9.80 7.24 -0.12
CA SER A 192 9.56 6.00 0.63
C SER A 192 10.81 5.52 1.39
N CYS A 193 12.03 5.92 0.96
CA CYS A 193 13.24 5.81 1.76
C CYS A 193 13.23 6.98 2.74
N ARG A 194 13.20 6.68 4.04
CA ARG A 194 13.04 7.71 5.08
C ARG A 194 13.57 7.25 6.42
N GLU A 195 13.89 8.22 7.24
CA GLU A 195 14.23 8.03 8.64
C GLU A 195 13.03 8.42 9.52
N ILE A 196 12.77 7.62 10.54
CA ILE A 196 11.65 7.79 11.46
C ILE A 196 12.21 7.82 12.88
N PRO A 197 12.01 8.88 13.66
CA PRO A 197 12.37 8.92 15.07
C PRO A 197 11.60 7.84 15.85
N ILE A 198 12.30 7.14 16.73
CA ILE A 198 11.75 6.11 17.60
C ILE A 198 11.39 6.73 18.94
N ASN A 199 10.18 6.47 19.44
CA ASN A 199 9.76 6.97 20.76
C ASN A 199 10.54 6.27 21.90
N LYS A 200 10.53 6.90 23.07
CA LYS A 200 11.32 6.45 24.25
C LYS A 200 10.91 5.04 24.71
N GLU A 201 9.65 4.71 24.69
CA GLU A 201 9.11 3.44 25.14
C GLU A 201 9.60 2.31 24.24
N LEU A 202 9.53 2.48 22.93
CA LEU A 202 10.03 1.51 21.96
C LEU A 202 11.56 1.38 22.04
N LEU A 203 12.29 2.48 22.22
CA LEU A 203 13.75 2.45 22.44
C LEU A 203 14.13 1.64 23.67
N THR A 204 13.36 1.76 24.75
CA THR A 204 13.60 0.98 25.99
C THR A 204 13.47 -0.52 25.74
N MET A 205 12.56 -0.94 24.85
CA MET A 205 12.41 -2.34 24.44
C MET A 205 13.54 -2.80 23.50
N LEU A 206 13.98 -1.93 22.57
CA LEU A 206 14.95 -2.29 21.53
C LEU A 206 16.40 -2.32 22.02
N LYS A 207 16.80 -1.40 22.93
CA LYS A 207 18.18 -1.27 23.43
C LYS A 207 18.78 -2.57 23.99
N PRO A 208 18.11 -3.34 24.88
CA PRO A 208 18.65 -4.59 25.39
C PRO A 208 18.76 -5.67 24.30
N LEU A 209 17.80 -5.73 23.39
CA LEU A 209 17.81 -6.69 22.29
C LEU A 209 18.97 -6.42 21.33
N LYS A 210 19.19 -5.17 20.96
CA LYS A 210 20.26 -4.74 20.03
C LYS A 210 21.67 -5.14 20.48
N LYS A 211 21.88 -5.37 21.79
CA LYS A 211 23.18 -5.79 22.33
C LYS A 211 23.53 -7.25 22.04
N VAL A 212 22.55 -8.10 21.78
CA VAL A 212 22.70 -9.58 21.73
C VAL A 212 22.28 -10.17 20.39
N ILE A 213 21.70 -9.38 19.51
CA ILE A 213 21.13 -9.83 18.24
C ILE A 213 22.07 -9.50 17.08
N ASN A 214 22.07 -10.35 16.04
CA ASN A 214 22.79 -10.11 14.80
C ASN A 214 22.09 -9.00 13.98
N ASP A 215 22.83 -7.98 13.60
CA ASP A 215 22.34 -6.83 12.85
C ASP A 215 21.81 -7.18 11.45
N ASP A 216 22.29 -8.27 10.84
CA ASP A 216 21.84 -8.72 9.53
C ASP A 216 20.52 -9.49 9.55
N TYR A 217 20.02 -9.83 10.72
CA TYR A 217 18.76 -10.56 10.88
C TYR A 217 17.55 -9.66 10.72
N TYR A 218 16.45 -10.25 10.21
CA TYR A 218 15.16 -9.58 10.12
C TYR A 218 14.49 -9.49 11.48
N ILE A 219 13.89 -8.35 11.80
CA ILE A 219 13.30 -8.10 13.14
C ILE A 219 12.17 -9.08 13.48
N LEU A 220 11.33 -9.44 12.51
CA LEU A 220 10.14 -10.27 12.77
C LEU A 220 10.47 -11.73 13.02
N THR A 221 11.56 -12.23 12.49
CA THR A 221 11.98 -13.64 12.64
C THR A 221 13.14 -13.78 13.60
N ASN A 222 13.92 -12.73 13.76
CA ASN A 222 15.26 -12.78 14.35
C ASN A 222 16.13 -13.84 13.68
N ASP A 223 16.10 -13.87 12.35
CA ASP A 223 16.75 -14.86 11.50
C ASP A 223 17.16 -14.18 10.17
N GLU A 224 17.96 -14.89 9.37
CA GLU A 224 18.37 -14.49 8.01
C GLU A 224 17.18 -14.47 7.02
N ARG A 225 16.10 -15.16 7.31
CA ARG A 225 14.93 -15.25 6.44
C ARG A 225 13.82 -14.29 6.89
N PRO A 226 13.30 -13.46 5.98
CA PRO A 226 12.20 -12.56 6.30
C PRO A 226 10.86 -13.29 6.46
N THR A 227 9.95 -12.70 7.21
CA THR A 227 8.54 -13.15 7.24
C THR A 227 7.81 -12.67 5.99
N GLU A 228 7.06 -13.56 5.35
CA GLU A 228 6.18 -13.19 4.25
C GLU A 228 5.02 -12.31 4.74
N PRO A 229 4.65 -11.21 4.01
CA PRO A 229 3.54 -10.33 4.40
C PRO A 229 2.20 -11.04 4.61
N ARG A 230 1.92 -12.12 3.88
CA ARG A 230 0.70 -12.93 4.07
C ARG A 230 0.71 -13.64 5.42
N THR A 231 1.82 -14.28 5.78
CA THR A 231 2.01 -14.97 7.07
C THR A 231 1.90 -13.98 8.22
N TYR A 232 2.53 -12.82 8.09
CA TYR A 232 2.48 -11.78 9.12
C TYR A 232 1.08 -11.18 9.29
N ARG A 233 0.33 -11.02 8.21
CA ARG A 233 -1.08 -10.59 8.25
C ARG A 233 -1.95 -11.60 8.99
N ASN A 234 -1.70 -12.90 8.82
CA ASN A 234 -2.42 -13.95 9.52
C ASN A 234 -2.09 -13.96 11.03
N TYR A 235 -0.83 -13.72 11.41
CA TYR A 235 -0.46 -13.52 12.82
C TYR A 235 -1.19 -12.32 13.43
N TYR A 236 -1.17 -11.18 12.76
CA TYR A 236 -1.90 -9.98 13.18
C TYR A 236 -3.39 -10.25 13.37
N LYS A 237 -4.05 -10.92 12.41
CA LYS A 237 -5.46 -11.27 12.52
C LYS A 237 -5.74 -12.09 13.78
N ARG A 238 -4.96 -13.12 14.05
CA ARG A 238 -5.09 -13.95 15.27
C ARG A 238 -4.86 -13.16 16.56
N LEU A 239 -3.93 -12.21 16.54
CA LEU A 239 -3.71 -11.33 17.70
C LEU A 239 -4.94 -10.43 17.96
N MET A 240 -5.54 -9.85 16.93
CA MET A 240 -6.75 -9.03 17.06
C MET A 240 -7.92 -9.85 17.63
N GLU A 241 -8.12 -11.08 17.15
CA GLU A 241 -9.12 -12.02 17.63
C GLU A 241 -8.85 -12.39 19.11
N LYS A 242 -7.60 -12.72 19.48
CA LYS A 242 -7.20 -13.01 20.85
C LYS A 242 -7.47 -11.86 21.82
N LEU A 243 -7.31 -10.63 21.34
CA LEU A 243 -7.52 -9.43 22.14
C LEU A 243 -8.97 -8.92 22.09
N ASP A 244 -9.89 -9.64 21.46
CA ASP A 244 -11.27 -9.21 21.27
C ASP A 244 -11.34 -7.75 20.73
N ILE A 245 -10.57 -7.49 19.68
CA ILE A 245 -10.54 -6.20 19.00
C ILE A 245 -11.28 -6.34 17.66
N PRO A 246 -12.17 -5.43 17.30
CA PRO A 246 -12.92 -5.47 16.04
C PRO A 246 -11.96 -5.63 14.84
N LYS A 247 -12.43 -6.41 13.85
CA LYS A 247 -11.65 -6.72 12.65
C LYS A 247 -11.18 -5.43 11.96
N LEU A 248 -9.87 -5.25 11.91
CA LEU A 248 -9.21 -4.14 11.23
C LEU A 248 -8.17 -4.70 10.27
N LYS A 249 -8.12 -4.20 9.03
CA LYS A 249 -7.04 -4.57 8.10
C LYS A 249 -5.70 -4.09 8.64
N TYR A 250 -4.60 -4.81 8.35
CA TYR A 250 -3.27 -4.43 8.81
C TYR A 250 -2.90 -2.97 8.47
N HIS A 251 -3.30 -2.50 7.28
CA HIS A 251 -3.07 -1.11 6.88
C HIS A 251 -3.77 -0.08 7.80
N GLY A 252 -4.80 -0.50 8.53
CA GLY A 252 -5.45 0.31 9.57
C GLY A 252 -4.53 0.68 10.74
N LEU A 253 -3.44 -0.06 11.01
CA LEU A 253 -2.42 0.33 11.99
C LEU A 253 -1.72 1.64 11.57
N ARG A 254 -1.36 1.72 10.29
CA ARG A 254 -0.77 2.94 9.71
C ARG A 254 -1.77 4.11 9.70
N HIS A 255 -3.02 3.85 9.39
CA HIS A 255 -4.08 4.85 9.51
C HIS A 255 -4.25 5.32 10.96
N SER A 256 -4.22 4.39 11.92
CA SER A 256 -4.30 4.71 13.34
C SER A 256 -3.13 5.60 13.80
N PHE A 257 -1.90 5.28 13.37
CA PHE A 257 -0.73 6.12 13.65
C PHE A 257 -0.91 7.54 13.10
N ALA A 258 -1.27 7.66 11.83
CA ALA A 258 -1.46 8.97 11.20
C ALA A 258 -2.59 9.78 11.86
N THR A 259 -3.72 9.14 12.17
CA THR A 259 -4.84 9.79 12.88
C THR A 259 -4.39 10.29 14.25
N ARG A 260 -3.62 9.49 15.02
CA ARG A 260 -3.09 9.94 16.33
C ARG A 260 -2.17 11.15 16.19
N CYS A 261 -1.26 11.15 15.21
CA CYS A 261 -0.40 12.31 14.95
C CYS A 261 -1.23 13.59 14.71
N ILE A 262 -2.26 13.48 13.87
CA ILE A 262 -3.11 14.63 13.54
C ILE A 262 -3.98 15.09 14.74
N GLU A 263 -4.51 14.15 15.51
CA GLU A 263 -5.29 14.45 16.71
C GLU A 263 -4.49 15.23 17.78
N VAL A 264 -3.18 14.95 17.90
CA VAL A 264 -2.29 15.68 18.81
C VAL A 264 -1.74 16.98 18.19
N GLY A 265 -2.07 17.27 16.94
CA GLY A 265 -1.75 18.54 16.29
C GLY A 265 -0.45 18.56 15.49
N CYS A 266 0.08 17.40 15.11
CA CYS A 266 1.16 17.33 14.13
C CYS A 266 0.70 17.92 12.78
N ASP A 267 1.57 18.65 12.11
CA ASP A 267 1.26 19.18 10.80
C ASP A 267 1.22 18.07 9.72
N TYR A 268 0.38 18.25 8.72
CA TYR A 268 0.12 17.23 7.69
C TYR A 268 1.35 16.92 6.83
N LYS A 269 2.26 17.89 6.66
CA LYS A 269 3.50 17.69 5.88
C LYS A 269 4.44 16.76 6.62
N THR A 270 4.65 16.96 7.91
CA THR A 270 5.45 16.08 8.77
C THR A 270 4.87 14.67 8.79
N VAL A 271 3.54 14.53 8.98
CA VAL A 271 2.88 13.21 8.93
C VAL A 271 3.07 12.55 7.57
N SER A 272 2.93 13.29 6.47
CA SER A 272 3.14 12.79 5.12
C SER A 272 4.58 12.27 4.91
N VAL A 273 5.57 12.98 5.43
CA VAL A 273 7.00 12.58 5.37
C VAL A 273 7.24 11.32 6.20
N LEU A 274 6.78 11.27 7.46
CA LEU A 274 6.88 10.08 8.32
C LEU A 274 6.27 8.85 7.67
N LEU A 275 5.13 9.01 7.02
CA LEU A 275 4.47 7.94 6.28
C LEU A 275 5.17 7.60 4.95
N GLY A 276 5.97 8.48 4.37
CA GLY A 276 6.56 8.30 3.04
C GLY A 276 5.50 8.31 1.94
N HIS A 277 4.57 9.27 1.98
CA HIS A 277 3.64 9.53 0.89
C HIS A 277 4.34 10.31 -0.22
N SER A 278 4.18 9.89 -1.46
CA SER A 278 4.72 10.59 -2.63
C SER A 278 4.02 11.93 -2.89
N ASN A 279 2.75 12.04 -2.47
CA ASN A 279 1.94 13.24 -2.56
C ASN A 279 1.25 13.50 -1.22
N ILE A 280 1.35 14.75 -0.74
CA ILE A 280 0.70 15.19 0.49
C ILE A 280 -0.84 15.07 0.41
N SER A 281 -1.42 15.20 -0.80
CA SER A 281 -2.86 15.02 -1.03
C SER A 281 -3.38 13.70 -0.44
N THR A 282 -2.57 12.62 -0.50
CA THR A 282 -2.94 11.35 0.11
C THR A 282 -3.17 11.46 1.62
N THR A 283 -2.38 12.29 2.31
CA THR A 283 -2.56 12.54 3.75
C THR A 283 -3.77 13.44 3.99
N LEU A 284 -3.92 14.49 3.18
CA LEU A 284 -5.05 15.42 3.29
C LEU A 284 -6.39 14.71 3.04
N ASP A 285 -6.52 13.98 1.94
CA ASP A 285 -7.76 13.29 1.55
C ASP A 285 -8.19 12.24 2.59
N LEU A 286 -7.23 11.56 3.23
CA LEU A 286 -7.52 10.52 4.20
C LEU A 286 -7.81 11.04 5.61
N TYR A 287 -7.22 12.17 6.02
CA TYR A 287 -7.21 12.60 7.42
C TYR A 287 -7.77 14.00 7.67
N VAL A 288 -8.09 14.77 6.62
CA VAL A 288 -8.60 16.14 6.77
C VAL A 288 -10.12 16.18 6.82
N HIS A 289 -10.66 15.65 7.90
CA HIS A 289 -12.03 15.97 8.33
C HIS A 289 -11.96 16.51 9.76
N PRO A 290 -11.51 17.79 9.96
CA PRO A 290 -11.37 18.33 11.30
C PRO A 290 -12.74 18.34 11.99
N ASN A 291 -12.81 17.70 13.16
CA ASN A 291 -13.99 17.75 13.98
C ASN A 291 -14.16 19.15 14.60
N MET A 292 -15.34 19.43 15.16
CA MET A 292 -15.65 20.75 15.73
C MET A 292 -14.68 21.14 16.85
N GLU A 293 -14.21 20.19 17.64
CA GLU A 293 -13.26 20.44 18.72
C GLU A 293 -11.89 20.89 18.20
N GLN A 294 -11.37 20.25 17.12
CA GLN A 294 -10.16 20.68 16.46
C GLN A 294 -10.28 22.09 15.88
N LYS A 295 -11.44 22.41 15.27
CA LYS A 295 -11.72 23.77 14.77
C LYS A 295 -11.69 24.79 15.92
N LYS A 296 -12.36 24.50 17.06
CA LYS A 296 -12.33 25.36 18.25
C LYS A 296 -10.94 25.56 18.80
N ARG A 297 -10.15 24.49 18.94
CA ARG A 297 -8.76 24.57 19.39
C ARG A 297 -7.89 25.42 18.46
N CYS A 298 -8.09 25.30 17.14
CA CYS A 298 -7.35 26.12 16.17
C CYS A 298 -7.66 27.60 16.36
N ILE A 299 -8.93 27.98 16.46
CA ILE A 299 -9.35 29.37 16.71
C ILE A 299 -8.78 29.87 18.04
N ALA A 300 -8.89 29.11 19.13
CA ALA A 300 -8.35 29.47 20.43
C ALA A 300 -6.81 29.72 20.38
N LYS A 301 -6.04 28.90 19.65
CA LYS A 301 -4.60 29.11 19.45
C LYS A 301 -4.28 30.46 18.76
N VAL A 302 -5.07 30.80 17.72
CA VAL A 302 -4.90 32.08 17.00
C VAL A 302 -5.10 33.23 17.97
N PHE A 303 -6.21 33.26 18.72
CA PHE A 303 -6.48 34.35 19.66
C PHE A 303 -5.45 34.44 20.80
N LYS A 304 -4.98 33.28 21.31
CA LYS A 304 -3.90 33.24 22.30
C LYS A 304 -2.59 33.81 21.74
N SER A 305 -2.26 33.60 20.48
CA SER A 305 -1.06 34.14 19.84
C SER A 305 -1.14 35.66 19.63
N LEU A 306 -2.34 36.22 19.60
CA LEU A 306 -2.59 37.67 19.50
C LEU A 306 -2.66 38.37 20.87
N GLY A 307 -2.32 37.67 21.96
CA GLY A 307 -2.29 38.25 23.31
C GLY A 307 -3.69 38.55 23.93
N LYS A 308 -4.72 37.87 23.42
CA LYS A 308 -6.09 37.93 23.96
C LYS A 308 -6.48 36.60 24.62
#